data_0406467b30bd069744e883584932f47d
#
_entry.id   0406467b30bd069744e883584932f47d
#
_cell.length_a   1.000
_cell.length_b   1.000
_cell.length_c   1.000
_cell.angle_alpha   90.00
_cell.angle_beta   90.00
_cell.angle_gamma   90.00
#
_symmetry.space_group_name_H-M   'P 1'
#
loop_
_entity.id
_entity.type
_entity.pdbx_description
1 polymer ?
#
loop_
_entity_poly.entity_id
_entity_poly.type
_entity_poly.pdbx_seq_one_letter_code
_entity_poly.pdbx_strand_id
1 'polypeptide(L)'
;IDTNLWVYRLDQREPEKSRRISQWLREVASEHHIVLSTQVLIELRSVLTRKLKPPMPHEDTRLALNALAQFEVLATDTAVVLDAHELAQREQLSWFDALIVEAAIRSCCDRLYSEDLSHGRKFGRLTVCNPFLATTE
;
A
#
# COMPACT_ATOMS: atom_id res chain seq x y z
N ILE A 1 0.36 1.28 -3.78
CA ILE A 1 1.35 1.28 -2.69
C ILE A 1 0.73 0.62 -1.47
N ASP A 2 1.36 -0.45 -0.98
CA ASP A 2 0.87 -1.23 0.15
C ASP A 2 0.97 -0.45 1.47
N THR A 3 0.18 -0.89 2.44
CA THR A 3 -0.01 -0.20 3.73
C THR A 3 1.29 0.03 4.49
N ASN A 4 2.18 -0.96 4.56
CA ASN A 4 3.39 -0.87 5.37
C ASN A 4 4.30 0.29 4.95
N LEU A 5 4.33 0.61 3.67
CA LEU A 5 5.16 1.72 3.18
C LEU A 5 4.66 3.07 3.71
N TRP A 6 3.34 3.22 3.85
CA TRP A 6 2.76 4.41 4.45
C TRP A 6 3.02 4.46 5.96
N VAL A 7 2.98 3.31 6.63
CA VAL A 7 3.29 3.22 8.07
C VAL A 7 4.72 3.69 8.32
N TYR A 8 5.68 3.25 7.52
CA TYR A 8 7.09 3.65 7.69
C TYR A 8 7.26 5.16 7.58
N ARG A 9 6.51 5.80 6.69
CA ARG A 9 6.56 7.25 6.55
C ARG A 9 6.10 7.96 7.81
N LEU A 10 5.14 7.40 8.52
CA LEU A 10 4.49 8.02 9.67
C LEU A 10 5.06 7.59 11.02
N ASP A 11 5.86 6.51 11.05
CA ASP A 11 6.39 5.95 12.29
C ASP A 11 7.63 6.71 12.74
N GLN A 12 7.47 7.48 13.82
CA GLN A 12 8.53 8.32 14.38
C GLN A 12 9.62 7.51 15.10
N ARG A 13 9.40 6.21 15.36
CA ARG A 13 10.37 5.37 16.05
C ARG A 13 11.52 4.93 15.14
N GLU A 14 11.36 5.06 13.84
CA GLU A 14 12.40 4.71 12.87
C GLU A 14 12.63 5.87 11.90
N PRO A 15 13.30 6.94 12.37
CA PRO A 15 13.42 8.17 11.59
C PRO A 15 14.20 8.00 10.29
N GLU A 16 15.19 7.09 10.27
CA GLU A 16 15.97 6.81 9.06
C GLU A 16 15.10 6.20 7.97
N LYS A 17 14.32 5.19 8.34
CA LYS A 17 13.43 4.49 7.42
C LYS A 17 12.31 5.43 6.95
N SER A 18 11.77 6.23 7.85
CA SER A 18 10.74 7.23 7.54
C SER A 18 11.25 8.25 6.53
N ARG A 19 12.46 8.76 6.70
CA ARG A 19 13.05 9.74 5.78
C ARG A 19 13.28 9.15 4.40
N ARG A 20 13.81 7.92 4.35
CA ARG A 20 14.06 7.21 3.09
C ARG A 20 12.77 6.99 2.32
N ILE A 21 11.73 6.54 2.99
CA ILE A 21 10.42 6.33 2.37
C ILE A 21 9.78 7.65 1.95
N SER A 22 9.91 8.70 2.75
CA SER A 22 9.36 10.01 2.41
C SER A 22 9.99 10.57 1.15
N GLN A 23 11.29 10.43 1.00
CA GLN A 23 12.00 10.87 -0.20
C GLN A 23 11.55 10.07 -1.41
N TRP A 24 11.49 8.74 -1.28
CA TRP A 24 11.05 7.86 -2.34
C TRP A 24 9.62 8.16 -2.79
N LEU A 25 8.71 8.41 -1.84
CA LEU A 25 7.33 8.76 -2.16
C LEU A 25 7.23 10.07 -2.95
N ARG A 26 8.05 11.05 -2.61
CA ARG A 26 8.07 12.31 -3.37
C ARG A 26 8.51 12.07 -4.81
N GLU A 27 9.52 11.23 -5.01
CA GLU A 27 10.00 10.89 -6.35
C GLU A 27 8.94 10.15 -7.15
N VAL A 28 8.28 9.15 -6.54
CA VAL A 28 7.22 8.39 -7.19
C VAL A 28 6.03 9.30 -7.54
N ALA A 29 5.63 10.16 -6.61
CA ALA A 29 4.49 11.05 -6.82
C ALA A 29 4.74 12.07 -7.93
N SER A 30 6.00 12.45 -8.16
CA SER A 30 6.33 13.40 -9.22
C SER A 30 6.34 12.77 -10.62
N GLU A 31 6.50 11.46 -10.71
CA GLU A 31 6.66 10.75 -11.98
C GLU A 31 5.49 9.84 -12.34
N HIS A 32 4.70 9.42 -11.36
CA HIS A 32 3.66 8.42 -11.54
C HIS A 32 2.35 8.84 -10.88
N HIS A 33 1.26 8.30 -11.42
CA HIS A 33 -0.05 8.44 -10.80
C HIS A 33 -0.20 7.38 -9.70
N ILE A 34 -0.46 7.83 -8.48
CA ILE A 34 -0.59 6.95 -7.32
C ILE A 34 -2.05 6.57 -7.11
N VAL A 35 -2.30 5.27 -6.98
CA VAL A 35 -3.61 4.73 -6.67
C VAL A 35 -3.51 3.94 -5.37
N LEU A 36 -4.47 4.12 -4.50
CA LEU A 36 -4.64 3.36 -3.27
C LEU A 36 -5.96 2.58 -3.35
N SER A 37 -6.20 1.73 -2.36
CA SER A 37 -7.50 1.10 -2.18
C SER A 37 -8.08 1.45 -0.82
N THR A 38 -9.39 1.29 -0.66
CA THR A 38 -10.06 1.46 0.63
C THR A 38 -9.43 0.57 1.70
N GLN A 39 -9.00 -0.64 1.31
CA GLN A 39 -8.30 -1.56 2.22
C GLN A 39 -7.08 -0.90 2.87
N VAL A 40 -6.27 -0.17 2.09
CA VAL A 40 -5.07 0.49 2.61
C VAL A 40 -5.44 1.49 3.70
N LEU A 41 -6.50 2.26 3.50
CA LEU A 41 -6.96 3.21 4.51
C LEU A 41 -7.43 2.51 5.80
N ILE A 42 -8.14 1.40 5.65
CA ILE A 42 -8.63 0.62 6.78
C ILE A 42 -7.46 0.03 7.57
N GLU A 43 -6.52 -0.59 6.87
CA GLU A 43 -5.36 -1.20 7.52
C GLU A 43 -4.47 -0.14 8.17
N LEU A 44 -4.27 0.98 7.50
CA LEU A 44 -3.45 2.06 8.02
C LEU A 44 -3.98 2.56 9.36
N ARG A 45 -5.28 2.84 9.45
CA ARG A 45 -5.88 3.27 10.71
C ARG A 45 -5.68 2.23 11.81
N SER A 46 -5.87 0.97 11.48
CA SER A 46 -5.69 -0.11 12.46
C SER A 46 -4.27 -0.13 13.02
N VAL A 47 -3.27 -0.01 12.15
CA VAL A 47 -1.86 -0.01 12.57
C VAL A 47 -1.55 1.23 13.41
N LEU A 48 -1.95 2.42 12.94
CA LEU A 48 -1.63 3.68 13.61
C LEU A 48 -2.23 3.75 15.01
N THR A 49 -3.44 3.22 15.20
CA THR A 49 -4.16 3.33 16.46
C THR A 49 -3.94 2.15 17.40
N ARG A 50 -3.47 1.01 16.90
CA ARG A 50 -3.36 -0.21 17.71
C ARG A 50 -1.94 -0.73 17.85
N LYS A 51 -1.14 -0.65 16.79
CA LYS A 51 0.20 -1.27 16.78
C LYS A 51 1.33 -0.31 17.09
N LEU A 52 1.19 0.96 16.77
CA LEU A 52 2.20 1.94 17.14
C LEU A 52 2.17 2.20 18.64
N LYS A 53 3.34 2.38 19.22
CA LYS A 53 3.49 2.68 20.65
C LYS A 53 4.38 3.90 20.85
N PRO A 54 3.82 5.00 21.32
CA PRO A 54 2.40 5.17 21.69
C PRO A 54 1.48 5.17 20.47
N PRO A 55 0.18 4.87 20.66
CA PRO A 55 -0.79 4.98 19.57
C PRO A 55 -0.83 6.42 19.03
N MET A 56 -1.04 6.52 17.72
CA MET A 56 -1.18 7.85 17.12
C MET A 56 -2.47 8.51 17.60
N PRO A 57 -2.42 9.80 18.03
CA PRO A 57 -3.63 10.52 18.46
C PRO A 57 -4.68 10.59 17.35
N HIS A 58 -5.93 10.72 17.76
CA HIS A 58 -7.08 10.76 16.83
C HIS A 58 -6.92 11.83 15.75
N GLU A 59 -6.52 13.04 16.13
CA GLU A 59 -6.37 14.13 15.17
C GLU A 59 -5.27 13.86 14.15
N ASP A 60 -4.13 13.33 14.59
CA ASP A 60 -3.04 13.01 13.69
C ASP A 60 -3.43 11.88 12.73
N THR A 61 -4.16 10.88 13.25
CA THR A 61 -4.69 9.79 12.42
C THR A 61 -5.68 10.33 11.37
N ARG A 62 -6.56 11.24 11.79
CA ARG A 62 -7.52 11.86 10.86
C ARG A 62 -6.82 12.61 9.73
N LEU A 63 -5.77 13.37 10.07
CA LEU A 63 -5.00 14.11 9.08
C LEU A 63 -4.29 13.17 8.11
N ALA A 64 -3.72 12.08 8.62
CA ALA A 64 -3.06 11.08 7.77
C ALA A 64 -4.04 10.43 6.80
N LEU A 65 -5.21 10.01 7.29
CA LEU A 65 -6.23 9.38 6.43
C LEU A 65 -6.75 10.35 5.37
N ASN A 66 -7.01 11.60 5.76
CA ASN A 66 -7.47 12.61 4.82
C ASN A 66 -6.42 12.91 3.75
N ALA A 67 -5.15 12.93 4.11
CA ALA A 67 -4.07 13.15 3.15
C ALA A 67 -4.02 12.04 2.11
N LEU A 68 -4.12 10.78 2.54
CA LEU A 68 -4.11 9.65 1.62
C LEU A 68 -5.39 9.58 0.78
N ALA A 69 -6.51 10.02 1.33
CA ALA A 69 -7.78 10.04 0.60
C ALA A 69 -7.79 11.02 -0.57
N GLN A 70 -6.79 11.91 -0.67
CA GLN A 70 -6.66 12.82 -1.80
C GLN A 70 -6.12 12.13 -3.07
N PHE A 71 -5.47 10.98 -2.92
CA PHE A 71 -5.09 10.17 -4.07
C PHE A 71 -6.32 9.52 -4.69
N GLU A 72 -6.15 8.89 -5.87
CA GLU A 72 -7.22 8.05 -6.40
C GLU A 72 -7.35 6.81 -5.50
N VAL A 73 -8.55 6.57 -4.98
CA VAL A 73 -8.81 5.45 -4.09
C VAL A 73 -9.82 4.52 -4.75
N LEU A 74 -9.41 3.30 -5.07
CA LEU A 74 -10.31 2.28 -5.58
C LEU A 74 -11.10 1.68 -4.43
N ALA A 75 -12.41 1.66 -4.55
CA ALA A 75 -13.26 1.05 -3.54
C ALA A 75 -13.08 -0.47 -3.52
N THR A 76 -12.85 -1.03 -2.34
CA THR A 76 -12.82 -2.48 -2.14
C THR A 76 -14.26 -2.96 -2.01
N ASP A 77 -14.93 -3.03 -3.15
CA ASP A 77 -16.36 -3.39 -3.21
C ASP A 77 -16.56 -4.92 -3.31
N THR A 78 -17.80 -5.34 -3.43
CA THR A 78 -18.15 -6.75 -3.49
C THR A 78 -17.45 -7.47 -4.63
N ALA A 79 -17.38 -6.86 -5.80
CA ALA A 79 -16.73 -7.49 -6.96
C ALA A 79 -15.24 -7.71 -6.72
N VAL A 80 -14.57 -6.74 -6.11
CA VAL A 80 -13.15 -6.87 -5.73
C VAL A 80 -12.98 -8.03 -4.76
N VAL A 81 -13.83 -8.14 -3.76
CA VAL A 81 -13.74 -9.21 -2.76
C VAL A 81 -13.89 -10.59 -3.40
N LEU A 82 -14.91 -10.75 -4.25
CA LEU A 82 -15.17 -12.05 -4.89
C LEU A 82 -14.02 -12.44 -5.84
N ASP A 83 -13.52 -11.51 -6.63
CA ASP A 83 -12.43 -11.80 -7.56
C ASP A 83 -11.10 -12.00 -6.84
N ALA A 84 -10.88 -11.30 -5.72
CA ALA A 84 -9.70 -11.51 -4.89
C ALA A 84 -9.68 -12.93 -4.29
N HIS A 85 -10.85 -13.48 -3.95
CA HIS A 85 -10.94 -14.86 -3.45
C HIS A 85 -10.43 -15.83 -4.51
N GLU A 86 -10.85 -15.68 -5.76
CA GLU A 86 -10.38 -16.54 -6.85
C GLU A 86 -8.88 -16.36 -7.09
N LEU A 87 -8.41 -15.12 -7.04
CA LEU A 87 -6.99 -14.82 -7.20
C LEU A 87 -6.15 -15.46 -6.10
N ALA A 88 -6.62 -15.41 -4.85
CA ALA A 88 -5.93 -16.00 -3.71
C ALA A 88 -5.71 -17.50 -3.93
N GLN A 89 -6.71 -18.21 -4.43
CA GLN A 89 -6.62 -19.63 -4.72
C GLN A 89 -5.66 -19.92 -5.88
N ARG A 90 -5.83 -19.20 -6.97
CA ARG A 90 -5.05 -19.44 -8.18
C ARG A 90 -3.57 -19.13 -8.00
N GLU A 91 -3.26 -18.02 -7.30
CA GLU A 91 -1.89 -17.54 -7.14
C GLU A 91 -1.27 -17.88 -5.80
N GLN A 92 -2.03 -18.57 -4.92
CA GLN A 92 -1.59 -18.95 -3.58
C GLN A 92 -1.14 -17.74 -2.76
N LEU A 93 -1.99 -16.72 -2.72
CA LEU A 93 -1.75 -15.50 -1.96
C LEU A 93 -2.51 -15.53 -0.64
N SER A 94 -1.98 -14.85 0.37
CA SER A 94 -2.76 -14.57 1.57
C SER A 94 -3.96 -13.69 1.20
N TRP A 95 -4.97 -13.68 2.06
CA TRP A 95 -6.21 -12.96 1.75
C TRP A 95 -5.99 -11.47 1.50
N PHE A 96 -5.24 -10.82 2.40
CA PHE A 96 -5.01 -9.37 2.25
C PHE A 96 -4.11 -9.04 1.08
N ASP A 97 -3.14 -9.89 0.77
CA ASP A 97 -2.31 -9.74 -0.43
C ASP A 97 -3.15 -9.87 -1.70
N ALA A 98 -4.07 -10.83 -1.74
CA ALA A 98 -4.96 -11.00 -2.89
C ALA A 98 -5.84 -9.77 -3.11
N LEU A 99 -6.34 -9.18 -2.03
CA LEU A 99 -7.16 -7.97 -2.13
C LEU A 99 -6.39 -6.80 -2.71
N ILE A 100 -5.15 -6.58 -2.28
CA ILE A 100 -4.38 -5.45 -2.77
C ILE A 100 -3.92 -5.66 -4.21
N VAL A 101 -3.58 -6.90 -4.57
CA VAL A 101 -3.21 -7.24 -5.97
C VAL A 101 -4.43 -7.05 -6.89
N GLU A 102 -5.61 -7.53 -6.48
CA GLU A 102 -6.82 -7.37 -7.27
C GLU A 102 -7.16 -5.89 -7.49
N ALA A 103 -7.03 -5.07 -6.45
CA ALA A 103 -7.25 -3.63 -6.55
C ALA A 103 -6.30 -2.98 -7.55
N ALA A 104 -5.03 -3.36 -7.52
CA ALA A 104 -4.03 -2.83 -8.46
C ALA A 104 -4.34 -3.24 -9.89
N ILE A 105 -4.76 -4.48 -10.12
CA ILE A 105 -5.14 -4.97 -11.44
C ILE A 105 -6.34 -4.17 -11.97
N ARG A 106 -7.37 -3.99 -11.15
CA ARG A 106 -8.57 -3.24 -11.56
C ARG A 106 -8.30 -1.78 -11.87
N SER A 107 -7.33 -1.20 -11.18
CA SER A 107 -6.94 0.19 -11.41
C SER A 107 -6.00 0.34 -12.62
N CYS A 108 -5.72 -0.76 -13.32
CA CYS A 108 -4.81 -0.80 -14.46
C CYS A 108 -3.40 -0.32 -14.11
N CYS A 109 -2.97 -0.58 -12.88
CA CYS A 109 -1.62 -0.26 -12.45
C CYS A 109 -0.61 -1.17 -13.15
N ASP A 110 0.56 -0.64 -13.45
CA ASP A 110 1.67 -1.44 -13.97
C ASP A 110 2.63 -1.85 -12.86
N ARG A 111 2.59 -1.18 -11.70
CA ARG A 111 3.44 -1.49 -10.55
C ARG A 111 2.64 -1.49 -9.26
N LEU A 112 2.96 -2.46 -8.40
CA LEU A 112 2.49 -2.51 -7.03
C LEU A 112 3.71 -2.46 -6.11
N TYR A 113 3.84 -1.39 -5.36
CA TYR A 113 4.92 -1.27 -4.40
C TYR A 113 4.51 -1.93 -3.09
N SER A 114 5.25 -2.97 -2.72
CA SER A 114 4.99 -3.76 -1.52
C SER A 114 6.29 -4.40 -1.03
N GLU A 115 6.42 -4.50 0.28
CA GLU A 115 7.52 -5.19 0.92
C GLU A 115 7.21 -6.66 1.18
N ASP A 116 5.92 -6.99 1.28
CA ASP A 116 5.46 -8.32 1.70
C ASP A 116 5.42 -9.34 0.58
N LEU A 117 5.16 -8.90 -0.64
CA LEU A 117 5.12 -9.76 -1.82
C LEU A 117 6.52 -9.87 -2.43
N SER A 118 6.75 -10.93 -3.19
CA SER A 118 8.05 -11.17 -3.81
C SER A 118 8.37 -10.10 -4.86
N HIS A 119 9.51 -9.45 -4.69
CA HIS A 119 10.00 -8.45 -5.64
C HIS A 119 10.12 -9.07 -7.03
N GLY A 120 9.59 -8.39 -8.02
CA GLY A 120 9.62 -8.83 -9.41
C GLY A 120 8.50 -9.78 -9.82
N ARG A 121 7.67 -10.22 -8.87
CA ARG A 121 6.54 -11.10 -9.21
C ARG A 121 5.55 -10.38 -10.11
N LYS A 122 5.02 -11.10 -11.10
CA LYS A 122 4.12 -10.53 -12.09
C LYS A 122 2.72 -11.14 -12.01
N PHE A 123 1.73 -10.28 -12.20
CA PHE A 123 0.33 -10.66 -12.36
C PHE A 123 -0.17 -9.97 -13.63
N GLY A 124 -0.01 -10.65 -14.78
CA GLY A 124 -0.28 -10.01 -16.07
C GLY A 124 0.66 -8.82 -16.28
N ARG A 125 0.11 -7.62 -16.44
CA ARG A 125 0.89 -6.39 -16.62
C ARG A 125 1.44 -5.81 -15.35
N LEU A 126 0.90 -6.25 -14.21
CA LEU A 126 1.31 -5.74 -12.91
C LEU A 126 2.61 -6.38 -12.46
N THR A 127 3.58 -5.59 -12.06
CA THR A 127 4.83 -6.06 -11.47
C THR A 127 4.95 -5.57 -10.03
N VAL A 128 5.25 -6.49 -9.12
CA VAL A 128 5.51 -6.13 -7.72
C VAL A 128 6.92 -5.58 -7.59
N CYS A 129 7.06 -4.45 -6.91
CA CYS A 129 8.35 -3.82 -6.65
C CYS A 129 8.50 -3.56 -5.16
N ASN A 130 9.62 -4.01 -4.59
CA ASN A 130 9.98 -3.65 -3.21
C ASN A 130 10.91 -2.45 -3.26
N PRO A 131 10.50 -1.27 -2.77
CA PRO A 131 11.33 -0.06 -2.89
C PRO A 131 12.65 -0.14 -2.13
N PHE A 132 12.76 -1.04 -1.15
CA PHE A 132 14.00 -1.23 -0.42
C PHE A 132 15.02 -2.06 -1.18
N LEU A 133 14.59 -2.83 -2.18
CA LEU A 133 15.45 -3.68 -3.01
C LEU A 133 15.74 -3.05 -4.37
N ALA A 134 14.82 -2.26 -4.90
CA ALA A 134 14.93 -1.64 -6.22
C ALA A 134 15.75 -0.36 -6.15
N THR A 135 17.08 -0.48 -6.10
CA THR A 135 17.96 0.69 -5.92
C THR A 135 18.41 1.34 -7.22
N THR A 136 18.18 0.71 -8.36
CA THR A 136 18.71 1.15 -9.64
C THR A 136 17.66 1.54 -10.67
N GLU A 137 16.41 1.57 -10.27
CA GLU A 137 15.34 1.95 -11.20
C GLU A 137 14.70 3.31 -10.89
#